data_26e98f39b5c9b4a4ee9af2c23b885e14
#
_entry.id   26e98f39b5c9b4a4ee9af2c23b885e14
#
_cell.length_a   1.000
_cell.length_b   1.000
_cell.length_c   1.000
_cell.angle_alpha   90.00
_cell.angle_beta   90.00
_cell.angle_gamma   90.00
#
_symmetry.space_group_name_H-M   'P 1'
#
loop_
_entity.id
_entity.type
_entity.pdbx_description
1 polymer ?
#
loop_
_entity_poly.entity_id
_entity_poly.type
_entity_poly.pdbx_seq_one_letter_code
_entity_poly.pdbx_strand_id
1 'polypeptide(L)'
;MARGRQERGQSAVELAVTLPLLMLILLGCLDLGRAFAVRLTLANGVREGARYACMFPEEDPDVLAAYAERDILAQGLDPNSLAVVVDAPQGVAGGNPVQVTAVYTLPMFTGYLFGGKPLVIKAQAEMMILGGY
;
A
#
# COMPACT_ATOMS: atom_id res chain seq x y z
N MET A 1 -4.26 -52.73 -26.09
CA MET A 1 -4.12 -52.12 -24.73
C MET A 1 -3.02 -51.04 -24.57
N ALA A 2 -2.37 -50.54 -25.62
CA ALA A 2 -1.26 -49.56 -25.55
C ALA A 2 -1.70 -48.08 -25.61
N ARG A 3 -2.83 -47.73 -26.22
CA ARG A 3 -3.29 -46.34 -26.39
C ARG A 3 -3.56 -45.59 -25.09
N GLY A 4 -4.18 -46.20 -24.09
CA GLY A 4 -4.52 -45.53 -22.82
C GLY A 4 -3.33 -45.13 -21.93
N ARG A 5 -2.14 -45.70 -22.18
CA ARG A 5 -0.92 -45.34 -21.44
C ARG A 5 -0.24 -44.09 -22.03
N GLN A 6 -0.36 -43.90 -23.33
CA GLN A 6 0.20 -42.77 -24.06
C GLN A 6 -0.61 -41.48 -23.79
N GLU A 7 -1.94 -41.59 -23.73
CA GLU A 7 -2.84 -40.45 -23.39
C GLU A 7 -2.64 -39.96 -21.97
N ARG A 8 -2.42 -40.86 -21.00
CA ARG A 8 -2.11 -40.48 -19.60
C ARG A 8 -0.76 -39.76 -19.48
N GLY A 9 0.23 -40.12 -20.25
CA GLY A 9 1.53 -39.47 -20.31
C GLY A 9 1.42 -38.04 -20.88
N GLN A 10 0.65 -37.88 -21.94
CA GLN A 10 0.42 -36.56 -22.57
C GLN A 10 -0.29 -35.59 -21.63
N SER A 11 -1.38 -36.02 -20.97
CA SER A 11 -2.10 -35.20 -20.02
C SER A 11 -1.25 -34.80 -18.80
N ALA A 12 -0.34 -35.67 -18.35
CA ALA A 12 0.61 -35.37 -17.30
C ALA A 12 1.62 -34.28 -17.71
N VAL A 13 2.09 -34.34 -18.97
CA VAL A 13 3.01 -33.30 -19.51
C VAL A 13 2.29 -31.96 -19.66
N GLU A 14 1.05 -31.94 -20.17
CA GLU A 14 0.23 -30.74 -20.28
C GLU A 14 -0.01 -30.10 -18.90
N LEU A 15 -0.34 -30.92 -17.90
CA LEU A 15 -0.51 -30.42 -16.52
C LEU A 15 0.80 -29.87 -15.96
N ALA A 16 1.92 -30.54 -16.18
CA ALA A 16 3.24 -30.13 -15.70
C ALA A 16 3.68 -28.76 -16.26
N VAL A 17 3.27 -28.43 -17.49
CA VAL A 17 3.54 -27.11 -18.10
C VAL A 17 2.52 -26.06 -17.67
N THR A 18 1.25 -26.45 -17.58
CA THR A 18 0.15 -25.50 -17.29
C THR A 18 0.15 -25.08 -15.81
N LEU A 19 0.47 -26.00 -14.90
CA LEU A 19 0.41 -25.73 -13.45
C LEU A 19 1.33 -24.58 -13.00
N PRO A 20 2.61 -24.51 -13.40
CA PRO A 20 3.48 -23.38 -13.07
C PRO A 20 2.96 -22.04 -13.60
N LEU A 21 2.39 -22.04 -14.81
CA LEU A 21 1.80 -20.84 -15.41
C LEU A 21 0.58 -20.35 -14.61
N LEU A 22 -0.31 -21.26 -14.24
CA LEU A 22 -1.46 -20.93 -13.39
C LEU A 22 -1.03 -20.41 -12.02
N MET A 23 0.00 -21.01 -11.40
CA MET A 23 0.57 -20.56 -10.14
C MET A 23 1.14 -19.15 -10.25
N LEU A 24 1.82 -18.83 -11.35
CA LEU A 24 2.36 -17.49 -11.59
C LEU A 24 1.25 -16.44 -11.71
N ILE A 25 0.19 -16.76 -12.45
CA ILE A 25 -0.98 -15.88 -12.58
C ILE A 25 -1.64 -15.66 -11.22
N LEU A 26 -1.82 -16.73 -10.44
CA LEU A 26 -2.42 -16.64 -9.10
C LEU A 26 -1.59 -15.75 -8.17
N LEU A 27 -0.27 -15.92 -8.12
CA LEU A 27 0.62 -15.10 -7.32
C LEU A 27 0.58 -13.63 -7.77
N GLY A 28 0.54 -13.37 -9.07
CA GLY A 28 0.38 -12.01 -9.60
C GLY A 28 -0.94 -11.36 -9.19
N CYS A 29 -2.04 -12.10 -9.22
CA CYS A 29 -3.34 -11.63 -8.75
C CYS A 29 -3.33 -11.32 -7.24
N LEU A 30 -2.69 -12.17 -6.43
CA LEU A 30 -2.55 -11.94 -4.99
C LEU A 30 -1.72 -10.68 -4.71
N ASP A 31 -0.60 -10.49 -5.39
CA ASP A 31 0.25 -9.31 -5.23
C ASP A 31 -0.50 -8.02 -5.61
N LEU A 32 -1.23 -8.02 -6.73
CA LEU A 32 -2.05 -6.88 -7.14
C LEU A 32 -3.17 -6.58 -6.15
N GLY A 33 -3.85 -7.61 -5.64
CA GLY A 33 -4.91 -7.46 -4.63
C GLY A 33 -4.37 -6.82 -3.34
N ARG A 34 -3.21 -7.29 -2.86
CA ARG A 34 -2.53 -6.70 -1.69
C ARG A 34 -2.09 -5.27 -1.94
N ALA A 35 -1.49 -4.99 -3.09
CA ALA A 35 -1.06 -3.63 -3.45
C ALA A 35 -2.25 -2.66 -3.51
N PHE A 36 -3.37 -3.09 -4.06
CA PHE A 36 -4.59 -2.28 -4.10
C PHE A 36 -5.16 -2.02 -2.70
N ALA A 37 -5.22 -3.05 -1.84
CA ALA A 37 -5.68 -2.92 -0.45
C ALA A 37 -4.79 -1.93 0.33
N VAL A 38 -3.47 -2.08 0.26
CA VAL A 38 -2.51 -1.16 0.88
C VAL A 38 -2.71 0.27 0.38
N ARG A 39 -2.85 0.48 -0.93
CA ARG A 39 -3.08 1.81 -1.49
C ARG A 39 -4.35 2.46 -0.95
N LEU A 40 -5.42 1.69 -0.81
CA LEU A 40 -6.70 2.18 -0.26
C LEU A 40 -6.55 2.56 1.22
N THR A 41 -5.89 1.71 2.01
CA THR A 41 -5.59 1.98 3.42
C THR A 41 -4.78 3.27 3.58
N LEU A 42 -3.69 3.43 2.82
CA LEU A 42 -2.88 4.65 2.86
C LEU A 42 -3.70 5.88 2.45
N ALA A 43 -4.49 5.78 1.37
CA ALA A 43 -5.29 6.91 0.90
C ALA A 43 -6.34 7.37 1.93
N ASN A 44 -6.91 6.45 2.69
CA ASN A 44 -7.84 6.78 3.76
C ASN A 44 -7.12 7.40 4.96
N GLY A 45 -6.01 6.79 5.40
CA GLY A 45 -5.25 7.28 6.55
C GLY A 45 -4.64 8.67 6.33
N VAL A 46 -4.10 8.95 5.13
CA VAL A 46 -3.57 10.31 4.85
C VAL A 46 -4.68 11.36 4.79
N ARG A 47 -5.90 11.01 4.34
CA ARG A 47 -7.04 11.94 4.37
C ARG A 47 -7.47 12.24 5.79
N GLU A 48 -7.56 11.22 6.65
CA GLU A 48 -7.92 11.41 8.05
C GLU A 48 -6.81 12.17 8.80
N GLY A 49 -5.54 11.87 8.54
CA GLY A 49 -4.40 12.64 9.05
C GLY A 49 -4.43 14.10 8.62
N ALA A 50 -4.69 14.39 7.35
CA ALA A 50 -4.81 15.77 6.86
C ALA A 50 -6.01 16.51 7.47
N ARG A 51 -7.13 15.81 7.68
CA ARG A 51 -8.29 16.36 8.38
C ARG A 51 -7.96 16.73 9.81
N TYR A 52 -7.24 15.86 10.53
CA TYR A 52 -6.81 16.16 11.89
C TYR A 52 -5.82 17.32 11.91
N ALA A 53 -4.82 17.32 11.02
CA ALA A 53 -3.81 18.37 10.94
C ALA A 53 -4.40 19.76 10.63
N CYS A 54 -5.45 19.86 9.80
CA CYS A 54 -6.08 21.14 9.53
C CYS A 54 -6.95 21.67 10.69
N MET A 55 -7.36 20.82 11.64
CA MET A 55 -8.06 21.23 12.86
C MET A 55 -7.11 21.66 13.99
N PHE A 56 -5.91 21.06 14.02
CA PHE A 56 -4.91 21.27 15.05
C PHE A 56 -3.55 21.63 14.44
N PRO A 57 -3.47 22.73 13.65
CA PRO A 57 -2.28 23.08 12.89
C PRO A 57 -1.08 23.49 13.74
N GLU A 58 -1.31 23.87 14.99
CA GLU A 58 -0.26 24.26 15.96
C GLU A 58 0.42 23.05 16.65
N GLU A 59 -0.12 21.84 16.45
CA GLU A 59 0.49 20.63 16.98
C GLU A 59 1.82 20.32 16.28
N ASP A 60 2.71 19.62 17.00
CA ASP A 60 3.98 19.17 16.45
C ASP A 60 3.74 18.26 15.24
N PRO A 61 4.42 18.48 14.11
CA PRO A 61 4.31 17.63 12.91
C PRO A 61 4.51 16.13 13.18
N ASP A 62 5.35 15.77 14.15
CA ASP A 62 5.57 14.38 14.54
C ASP A 62 4.32 13.80 15.26
N VAL A 63 3.59 14.60 16.04
CA VAL A 63 2.33 14.19 16.67
C VAL A 63 1.25 13.99 15.62
N LEU A 64 1.16 14.89 14.65
CA LEU A 64 0.22 14.80 13.54
C LEU A 64 0.51 13.58 12.66
N ALA A 65 1.78 13.30 12.38
CA ALA A 65 2.22 12.12 11.65
C ALA A 65 1.87 10.83 12.39
N ALA A 66 2.14 10.78 13.71
CA ALA A 66 1.82 9.64 14.56
C ALA A 66 0.30 9.34 14.61
N TYR A 67 -0.54 10.37 14.52
CA TYR A 67 -2.00 10.19 14.43
C TYR A 67 -2.40 9.48 13.15
N ALA A 68 -1.91 9.94 11.99
CA ALA A 68 -2.17 9.32 10.70
C ALA A 68 -1.57 7.90 10.61
N GLU A 69 -0.36 7.71 11.15
CA GLU A 69 0.30 6.41 11.23
C GLU A 69 -0.53 5.41 12.03
N ARG A 70 -1.03 5.80 13.20
CA ARG A 70 -1.86 4.93 14.05
C ARG A 70 -3.11 4.44 13.33
N ASP A 71 -3.78 5.30 12.56
CA ASP A 71 -4.97 4.91 11.79
C ASP A 71 -4.63 3.92 10.67
N ILE A 72 -3.51 4.12 9.98
CA ILE A 72 -3.00 3.22 8.95
C ILE A 72 -2.62 1.86 9.55
N LEU A 73 -1.89 1.85 10.66
CA LEU A 73 -1.42 0.63 11.33
C LEU A 73 -2.56 -0.17 11.97
N ALA A 74 -3.64 0.47 12.39
CA ALA A 74 -4.84 -0.20 12.91
C ALA A 74 -5.45 -1.19 11.90
N GLN A 75 -5.11 -1.06 10.61
CA GLN A 75 -5.55 -1.95 9.54
C GLN A 75 -4.58 -3.11 9.25
N GLY A 76 -3.57 -3.30 10.11
CA GLY A 76 -2.68 -4.46 10.09
C GLY A 76 -1.47 -4.35 9.17
N LEU A 77 -1.06 -3.13 8.79
CA LEU A 77 0.20 -2.92 8.07
C LEU A 77 1.41 -3.00 9.00
N ASP A 78 2.56 -3.40 8.43
CA ASP A 78 3.83 -3.48 9.17
C ASP A 78 4.40 -2.07 9.42
N PRO A 79 4.60 -1.67 10.70
CA PRO A 79 5.13 -0.36 11.04
C PRO A 79 6.54 -0.11 10.48
N ASN A 80 7.37 -1.16 10.34
CA ASN A 80 8.75 -1.01 9.83
C ASN A 80 8.80 -0.68 8.33
N SER A 81 7.70 -0.88 7.63
CA SER A 81 7.57 -0.63 6.19
C SER A 81 6.81 0.65 5.87
N LEU A 82 6.32 1.37 6.90
CA LEU A 82 5.52 2.59 6.78
C LEU A 82 6.35 3.82 7.16
N ALA A 83 6.23 4.88 6.38
CA ALA A 83 6.71 6.21 6.73
C ALA A 83 5.60 7.23 6.46
N VAL A 84 5.30 8.07 7.45
CA VAL A 84 4.32 9.15 7.34
C VAL A 84 5.01 10.47 7.61
N VAL A 85 4.74 11.47 6.79
CA VAL A 85 5.28 12.83 6.92
C VAL A 85 4.14 13.82 6.78
N VAL A 86 4.13 14.81 7.68
CA VAL A 86 3.22 15.96 7.62
C VAL A 86 4.04 17.21 7.34
N ASP A 87 3.62 17.98 6.36
CA ASP A 87 4.28 19.20 5.94
C ASP A 87 3.27 20.35 5.76
N ALA A 88 3.64 21.54 6.20
CA ALA A 88 2.89 22.77 6.00
C ALA A 88 3.79 23.80 5.28
N PRO A 89 3.99 23.66 3.95
CA PRO A 89 5.02 24.38 3.19
C PRO A 89 4.82 25.90 3.19
N GLN A 90 3.62 26.39 3.49
CA GLN A 90 3.28 27.81 3.57
C GLN A 90 3.06 28.27 5.04
N GLY A 91 3.38 27.40 6.01
CA GLY A 91 3.13 27.64 7.43
C GLY A 91 1.70 27.31 7.87
N VAL A 92 1.46 27.39 9.16
CA VAL A 92 0.23 26.91 9.83
C VAL A 92 -0.91 27.98 9.90
N ALA A 93 -0.80 29.06 9.14
CA ALA A 93 -1.85 30.09 9.10
C ALA A 93 -3.11 29.59 8.38
N GLY A 94 -4.27 30.07 8.81
CA GLY A 94 -5.55 29.75 8.17
C GLY A 94 -5.56 30.08 6.67
N GLY A 95 -6.08 29.15 5.87
CA GLY A 95 -6.07 29.22 4.41
C GLY A 95 -4.82 28.62 3.74
N ASN A 96 -3.79 28.27 4.52
CA ASN A 96 -2.61 27.58 3.98
C ASN A 96 -2.85 26.06 3.86
N PRO A 97 -2.21 25.39 2.90
CA PRO A 97 -2.32 23.95 2.75
C PRO A 97 -1.47 23.20 3.77
N VAL A 98 -2.04 22.16 4.38
CA VAL A 98 -1.31 21.11 5.08
C VAL A 98 -1.34 19.84 4.24
N GLN A 99 -0.21 19.18 4.14
CA GLN A 99 -0.02 18.02 3.30
C GLN A 99 0.43 16.83 4.15
N VAL A 100 -0.26 15.71 4.01
CA VAL A 100 0.12 14.44 4.65
C VAL A 100 0.51 13.45 3.57
N THR A 101 1.69 12.88 3.70
CA THR A 101 2.23 11.87 2.78
C THR A 101 2.53 10.59 3.54
N ALA A 102 2.02 9.47 3.06
CA ALA A 102 2.38 8.14 3.54
C ALA A 102 3.05 7.33 2.43
N VAL A 103 4.12 6.65 2.79
CA VAL A 103 4.89 5.75 1.90
C VAL A 103 4.97 4.39 2.56
N TYR A 104 4.62 3.35 1.82
CA TYR A 104 4.69 1.97 2.28
C TYR A 104 5.46 1.10 1.32
N THR A 105 6.36 0.27 1.86
CA THR A 105 7.18 -0.68 1.10
C THR A 105 6.58 -2.07 1.20
N LEU A 106 5.89 -2.51 0.14
CA LEU A 106 5.21 -3.80 0.08
C LEU A 106 6.13 -4.88 -0.52
N PRO A 107 6.50 -5.93 0.24
CA PRO A 107 7.19 -7.09 -0.33
C PRO A 107 6.22 -7.89 -1.21
N MET A 108 6.66 -8.18 -2.45
CA MET A 108 5.89 -8.93 -3.45
C MET A 108 6.20 -10.41 -3.36
N PHE A 109 5.20 -11.29 -3.44
CA PHE A 109 5.41 -12.75 -3.53
C PHE A 109 6.14 -13.14 -4.80
N THR A 110 5.76 -12.53 -5.94
CA THR A 110 6.46 -12.68 -7.21
C THR A 110 7.91 -12.21 -7.12
N GLY A 111 8.21 -11.19 -6.31
CA GLY A 111 9.55 -10.70 -6.06
C GLY A 111 10.47 -11.74 -5.42
N TYR A 112 9.97 -12.56 -4.50
CA TYR A 112 10.75 -13.65 -3.90
C TYR A 112 11.12 -14.73 -4.92
N LEU A 113 10.25 -15.02 -5.90
CA LEU A 113 10.53 -16.03 -6.92
C LEU A 113 11.52 -15.55 -7.99
N PHE A 114 11.47 -14.28 -8.38
CA PHE A 114 12.21 -13.72 -9.51
C PHE A 114 13.28 -12.71 -9.11
N GLY A 115 13.57 -12.55 -7.81
CA GLY A 115 14.55 -11.58 -7.32
C GLY A 115 14.14 -10.13 -7.54
N GLY A 116 12.83 -9.86 -7.57
CA GLY A 116 12.26 -8.53 -7.78
C GLY A 116 12.41 -7.61 -6.58
N LYS A 117 12.33 -6.31 -6.84
CA LYS A 117 12.34 -5.29 -5.79
C LYS A 117 10.94 -5.19 -5.15
N PRO A 118 10.85 -4.73 -3.88
CA PRO A 118 9.57 -4.45 -3.26
C PRO A 118 8.85 -3.31 -4.01
N LEU A 119 7.52 -3.31 -3.95
CA LEU A 119 6.69 -2.26 -4.51
C LEU A 119 6.57 -1.11 -3.50
N VAL A 120 6.95 0.10 -3.91
CA VAL A 120 6.75 1.30 -3.09
C VAL A 120 5.42 1.94 -3.47
N ILE A 121 4.52 2.05 -2.49
CA ILE A 121 3.20 2.65 -2.64
C ILE A 121 3.18 3.96 -1.88
N LYS A 122 2.85 5.05 -2.58
CA LYS A 122 2.73 6.39 -2.01
C LYS A 122 1.28 6.86 -2.08
N ALA A 123 0.78 7.43 -0.99
CA ALA A 123 -0.46 8.18 -0.95
C ALA A 123 -0.21 9.56 -0.33
N GLN A 124 -0.98 10.54 -0.76
CA GLN A 124 -0.85 11.93 -0.34
C GLN A 124 -2.23 12.56 -0.29
N ALA A 125 -2.48 13.36 0.74
CA ALA A 125 -3.65 14.21 0.86
C ALA A 125 -3.23 15.62 1.26
N GLU A 126 -3.94 16.61 0.74
CA GLU A 126 -3.75 18.02 1.03
C GLU A 126 -5.10 18.60 1.46
N MET A 127 -5.10 19.38 2.52
CA MET A 127 -6.27 20.10 2.99
C MET A 127 -5.89 21.51 3.45
N MET A 128 -6.81 22.45 3.30
CA MET A 128 -6.61 23.82 3.77
C MET A 128 -6.86 23.90 5.26
N ILE A 129 -5.93 24.55 5.98
CA ILE A 129 -6.08 24.85 7.41
C ILE A 129 -7.29 25.75 7.60
N LEU A 130 -8.18 25.35 8.50
CA LEU A 130 -9.33 26.16 8.86
C LEU A 130 -8.83 27.45 9.53
N GLY A 131 -9.15 28.61 8.96
CA GLY A 131 -8.87 29.89 9.60
C GLY A 131 -9.60 29.95 10.95
N GLY A 132 -8.85 30.09 12.06
CA GLY A 132 -9.44 30.39 13.34
C GLY A 132 -10.13 31.76 13.26
N TYR A 133 -11.35 31.82 13.76
CA TYR A 133 -12.05 33.08 14.01
C TYR A 133 -11.42 33.84 15.18
#